data_ae17533c907912ae5a641601453d3e56
#
_entry.id   ae17533c907912ae5a641601453d3e56
#
_cell.length_a   1.000
_cell.length_b   1.000
_cell.length_c   1.000
_cell.angle_alpha   90.00
_cell.angle_beta   90.00
_cell.angle_gamma   90.00
#
_symmetry.space_group_name_H-M   'P 1'
#
loop_
_entity.id
_entity.type
_entity.pdbx_description
1 polymer ?
#
loop_
_entity_poly.entity_id
_entity_poly.type
_entity_poly.pdbx_seq_one_letter_code
_entity_poly.pdbx_strand_id
1 'polypeptide(L)'
;MLLVTANEMQEMDQKTIHSFGIPGLVLMENAGRGAVEALLSKINTRDIKKIAVLAGRGNNGGDGFVMARYLLEKGYRITTFLLASKEAVKGDARVNMQLFEKLCDRSPGAALVEIKTAVELKTNRSRILHHDLFIDAILGTGLNAGLMGLIRDAVELMNSSEKPVFSVDIPSGLNADTGKPLGTAVKAFATATFAFAKAGHLLYPGNLHTGELSIIDIGIPKFIAGEKKIQLSLMEKQDIAALFPPREFNSHKGSFGHLLVIAGSTGKTGAAALCADAAMRCGTGLVSLGIAESLNPVMEALVLEPMTHALPENEKGFLSENCLKDILALLKEKQALALGPGLGTREGTKKLVQGLVEQSPVPLVLDADAVNCLADDPEILKKKSQPAILTPHPGEMARLCRLPTPDIQADRIGMARKFAAEFDVILVLKGARTVIALPDGRAFINPTGNPGMASGGMGDVLTGMIAGFLAQGFSPEAASLAGVYIHGLCADVLSKQKGAFGFLARDMVQSIPETVFQHLL
;
A
#
# COMPACT_ATOMS: atom_id res chain seq x y z
N MET A 1 -1.39 -6.47 -9.44
CA MET A 1 0.04 -6.41 -9.87
C MET A 1 0.94 -7.03 -8.82
N LEU A 2 1.85 -7.96 -9.20
CA LEU A 2 2.80 -8.58 -8.26
C LEU A 2 3.88 -7.59 -7.82
N LEU A 3 4.28 -7.69 -6.57
CA LEU A 3 5.35 -6.90 -5.96
C LEU A 3 6.41 -7.85 -5.40
N VAL A 4 7.67 -7.45 -5.51
CA VAL A 4 8.79 -8.29 -5.05
C VAL A 4 9.63 -7.57 -4.00
N THR A 5 10.33 -8.35 -3.18
CA THR A 5 11.43 -7.87 -2.36
C THR A 5 12.71 -7.76 -3.20
N ALA A 6 13.69 -7.03 -2.67
CA ALA A 6 15.02 -6.94 -3.28
C ALA A 6 15.64 -8.35 -3.47
N ASN A 7 15.47 -9.22 -2.48
CA ASN A 7 16.00 -10.59 -2.53
C ASN A 7 15.30 -11.45 -3.59
N GLU A 8 13.97 -11.41 -3.67
CA GLU A 8 13.22 -12.13 -4.70
C GLU A 8 13.61 -11.70 -6.11
N MET A 9 13.79 -10.38 -6.33
CA MET A 9 14.25 -9.86 -7.61
C MET A 9 15.65 -10.37 -7.95
N GLN A 10 16.59 -10.30 -7.01
CA GLN A 10 17.96 -10.79 -7.20
C GLN A 10 18.01 -12.29 -7.54
N GLU A 11 17.19 -13.10 -6.87
CA GLU A 11 17.13 -14.55 -7.15
C GLU A 11 16.55 -14.83 -8.54
N MET A 12 15.56 -14.07 -9.00
CA MET A 12 15.01 -14.19 -10.35
C MET A 12 16.05 -13.79 -11.41
N ASP A 13 16.80 -12.71 -11.18
CA ASP A 13 17.91 -12.30 -12.05
C ASP A 13 18.98 -13.39 -12.15
N GLN A 14 19.45 -13.90 -11.00
CA GLN A 14 20.45 -14.97 -10.96
C GLN A 14 19.97 -16.24 -11.68
N LYS A 15 18.71 -16.63 -11.47
CA LYS A 15 18.13 -17.80 -12.14
C LYS A 15 18.03 -17.59 -13.65
N THR A 16 17.66 -16.38 -14.07
CA THR A 16 17.57 -16.02 -15.50
C THR A 16 18.95 -16.07 -16.15
N ILE A 17 19.98 -15.55 -15.47
CA ILE A 17 21.34 -15.48 -16.01
C ILE A 17 22.03 -16.84 -15.97
N HIS A 18 22.06 -17.49 -14.80
CA HIS A 18 22.92 -18.66 -14.60
C HIS A 18 22.22 -20.00 -14.90
N SER A 19 20.91 -20.11 -14.68
CA SER A 19 20.18 -21.37 -14.91
C SER A 19 19.50 -21.40 -16.26
N PHE A 20 18.87 -20.32 -16.68
CA PHE A 20 18.18 -20.25 -17.96
C PHE A 20 19.13 -19.84 -19.11
N GLY A 21 20.14 -19.01 -18.83
CA GLY A 21 21.22 -18.69 -19.75
C GLY A 21 21.04 -17.39 -20.55
N ILE A 22 20.14 -16.48 -20.17
CA ILE A 22 20.11 -15.13 -20.77
C ILE A 22 21.26 -14.30 -20.18
N PRO A 23 22.20 -13.80 -21.01
CA PRO A 23 23.31 -13.02 -20.49
C PRO A 23 22.85 -11.76 -19.76
N GLY A 24 23.46 -11.43 -18.61
CA GLY A 24 23.15 -10.23 -17.85
C GLY A 24 23.26 -8.94 -18.66
N LEU A 25 24.20 -8.89 -19.61
CA LEU A 25 24.37 -7.78 -20.55
C LEU A 25 23.10 -7.54 -21.39
N VAL A 26 22.36 -8.60 -21.76
CA VAL A 26 21.10 -8.49 -22.53
C VAL A 26 20.00 -7.89 -21.63
N LEU A 27 19.90 -8.36 -20.37
CA LEU A 27 18.94 -7.80 -19.42
C LEU A 27 19.21 -6.32 -19.16
N MET A 28 20.48 -5.95 -18.97
CA MET A 28 20.89 -4.57 -18.74
C MET A 28 20.64 -3.66 -19.97
N GLU A 29 20.84 -4.17 -21.18
CA GLU A 29 20.53 -3.45 -22.42
C GLU A 29 19.01 -3.17 -22.54
N ASN A 30 18.18 -4.19 -22.27
CA ASN A 30 16.72 -4.05 -22.25
C ASN A 30 16.27 -3.06 -21.19
N ALA A 31 16.86 -3.14 -19.98
CA ALA A 31 16.56 -2.24 -18.85
C ALA A 31 16.83 -0.78 -19.22
N GLY A 32 18.04 -0.46 -19.67
CA GLY A 32 18.42 0.91 -20.02
C GLY A 32 17.64 1.46 -21.21
N ARG A 33 17.39 0.64 -22.25
CA ARG A 33 16.59 1.05 -23.41
C ARG A 33 15.14 1.35 -22.98
N GLY A 34 14.49 0.46 -22.24
CA GLY A 34 13.13 0.66 -21.76
C GLY A 34 13.02 1.86 -20.82
N ALA A 35 14.03 2.08 -19.98
CA ALA A 35 14.08 3.27 -19.10
C ALA A 35 14.19 4.58 -19.91
N VAL A 36 14.89 4.60 -21.04
CA VAL A 36 14.90 5.76 -21.96
C VAL A 36 13.52 6.00 -22.55
N GLU A 37 12.83 4.97 -23.01
CA GLU A 37 11.46 5.09 -23.54
C GLU A 37 10.51 5.63 -22.47
N ALA A 38 10.60 5.12 -21.25
CA ALA A 38 9.81 5.60 -20.10
C ALA A 38 10.12 7.07 -19.77
N LEU A 39 11.38 7.48 -19.74
CA LEU A 39 11.79 8.87 -19.53
C LEU A 39 11.18 9.79 -20.61
N LEU A 40 11.38 9.44 -21.88
CA LEU A 40 10.95 10.29 -23.00
C LEU A 40 9.44 10.43 -23.10
N SER A 41 8.66 9.46 -22.63
CA SER A 41 7.21 9.56 -22.54
C SER A 41 6.70 10.58 -21.50
N LYS A 42 7.57 11.00 -20.57
CA LYS A 42 7.22 11.85 -19.41
C LYS A 42 7.78 13.26 -19.47
N ILE A 43 8.70 13.54 -20.38
CA ILE A 43 9.33 14.85 -20.49
C ILE A 43 8.89 15.58 -21.78
N ASN A 44 8.86 16.93 -21.71
CA ASN A 44 8.76 17.75 -22.90
C ASN A 44 10.18 17.85 -23.52
N THR A 45 10.41 17.14 -24.61
CA THR A 45 11.72 17.07 -25.29
C THR A 45 12.21 18.41 -25.84
N ARG A 46 11.33 19.43 -25.94
CA ARG A 46 11.73 20.79 -26.38
C ARG A 46 12.51 21.54 -25.30
N ASP A 47 12.23 21.27 -24.03
CA ASP A 47 12.79 22.01 -22.90
C ASP A 47 14.08 21.37 -22.37
N ILE A 48 14.28 20.07 -22.60
CA ILE A 48 15.44 19.30 -22.14
C ILE A 48 16.46 19.14 -23.28
N LYS A 49 17.69 19.59 -23.07
CA LYS A 49 18.80 19.49 -24.04
C LYS A 49 20.02 18.79 -23.44
N LYS A 50 20.27 19.03 -22.16
CA LYS A 50 21.44 18.55 -21.45
C LYS A 50 21.02 17.67 -20.27
N ILE A 51 21.51 16.44 -20.23
CA ILE A 51 21.18 15.47 -19.19
C ILE A 51 22.46 15.06 -18.46
N ALA A 52 22.43 15.14 -17.14
CA ALA A 52 23.47 14.59 -16.28
C ALA A 52 23.04 13.21 -15.79
N VAL A 53 23.87 12.21 -16.03
CA VAL A 53 23.70 10.87 -15.45
C VAL A 53 24.65 10.75 -14.26
N LEU A 54 24.12 10.61 -13.04
CA LEU A 54 24.92 10.31 -11.86
C LEU A 54 24.96 8.80 -11.70
N ALA A 55 26.10 8.18 -12.00
CA ALA A 55 26.25 6.73 -12.06
C ALA A 55 27.08 6.20 -10.88
N GLY A 56 26.62 5.11 -10.27
CA GLY A 56 27.40 4.32 -9.33
C GLY A 56 28.31 3.30 -10.05
N ARG A 57 29.07 2.52 -9.27
CA ARG A 57 29.97 1.49 -9.79
C ARG A 57 29.31 0.14 -10.08
N GLY A 58 28.05 -0.05 -9.67
CA GLY A 58 27.31 -1.31 -9.79
C GLY A 58 26.40 -1.38 -11.02
N ASN A 59 25.51 -2.38 -11.05
CA ASN A 59 24.61 -2.63 -12.18
C ASN A 59 23.69 -1.44 -12.47
N ASN A 60 23.17 -0.74 -11.44
CA ASN A 60 22.36 0.45 -11.65
C ASN A 60 23.13 1.55 -12.44
N GLY A 61 24.44 1.73 -12.15
CA GLY A 61 25.31 2.57 -12.95
C GLY A 61 25.46 2.04 -14.38
N GLY A 62 25.49 0.71 -14.57
CA GLY A 62 25.48 0.05 -15.86
C GLY A 62 24.26 0.41 -16.70
N ASP A 63 23.06 0.33 -16.11
CA ASP A 63 21.81 0.76 -16.74
C ASP A 63 21.86 2.24 -17.11
N GLY A 64 22.45 3.08 -16.24
CA GLY A 64 22.70 4.49 -16.50
C GLY A 64 23.62 4.73 -17.71
N PHE A 65 24.66 3.93 -17.91
CA PHE A 65 25.53 4.00 -19.11
C PHE A 65 24.79 3.57 -20.38
N VAL A 66 23.92 2.57 -20.30
CA VAL A 66 23.03 2.20 -21.42
C VAL A 66 22.12 3.37 -21.77
N MET A 67 21.46 3.98 -20.79
CA MET A 67 20.60 5.15 -21.01
C MET A 67 21.40 6.31 -21.65
N ALA A 68 22.61 6.57 -21.16
CA ALA A 68 23.48 7.62 -21.69
C ALA A 68 23.76 7.42 -23.19
N ARG A 69 24.05 6.18 -23.63
CA ARG A 69 24.27 5.85 -25.05
C ARG A 69 23.03 6.14 -25.90
N TYR A 70 21.86 5.62 -25.49
CA TYR A 70 20.62 5.79 -26.24
C TYR A 70 20.15 7.25 -26.30
N LEU A 71 20.28 8.00 -25.21
CA LEU A 71 19.92 9.42 -25.19
C LEU A 71 20.85 10.26 -26.06
N LEU A 72 22.13 9.94 -26.12
CA LEU A 72 23.09 10.59 -27.02
C LEU A 72 22.68 10.41 -28.49
N GLU A 73 22.34 9.16 -28.89
CA GLU A 73 21.85 8.87 -30.25
C GLU A 73 20.54 9.58 -30.59
N LYS A 74 19.74 9.92 -29.59
CA LYS A 74 18.54 10.73 -29.74
C LYS A 74 18.80 12.25 -29.78
N GLY A 75 20.08 12.66 -29.75
CA GLY A 75 20.51 14.07 -29.93
C GLY A 75 20.62 14.88 -28.63
N TYR A 76 20.52 14.26 -27.46
CA TYR A 76 20.76 14.94 -26.19
C TYR A 76 22.26 15.10 -25.93
N ARG A 77 22.65 16.15 -25.21
CA ARG A 77 24.02 16.30 -24.66
C ARG A 77 24.07 15.59 -23.31
N ILE A 78 24.96 14.60 -23.18
CA ILE A 78 25.05 13.73 -22.01
C ILE A 78 26.38 13.93 -21.30
N THR A 79 26.32 14.24 -20.00
CA THR A 79 27.50 14.12 -19.14
C THR A 79 27.22 13.06 -18.08
N THR A 80 27.99 11.98 -18.09
CA THR A 80 27.91 10.98 -17.02
C THR A 80 28.96 11.32 -15.96
N PHE A 81 28.51 11.50 -14.72
CA PHE A 81 29.33 11.69 -13.53
C PHE A 81 29.41 10.36 -12.79
N LEU A 82 30.53 9.66 -12.91
CA LEU A 82 30.78 8.40 -12.23
C LEU A 82 31.23 8.68 -10.79
N LEU A 83 30.41 8.31 -9.80
CA LEU A 83 30.71 8.49 -8.37
C LEU A 83 31.61 7.38 -7.82
N ALA A 84 32.66 7.06 -8.57
CA ALA A 84 33.69 6.07 -8.26
C ALA A 84 34.89 6.25 -9.21
N SER A 85 35.95 5.44 -9.05
CA SER A 85 36.94 5.30 -10.09
C SER A 85 36.46 4.32 -11.18
N LYS A 86 36.89 4.51 -12.42
CA LYS A 86 36.58 3.62 -13.56
C LYS A 86 37.01 2.17 -13.30
N GLU A 87 38.13 1.97 -12.60
CA GLU A 87 38.66 0.65 -12.24
C GLU A 87 37.73 -0.11 -11.25
N ALA A 88 36.93 0.62 -10.47
CA ALA A 88 36.00 0.05 -9.53
C ALA A 88 34.73 -0.51 -10.21
N VAL A 89 34.43 -0.10 -11.45
CA VAL A 89 33.31 -0.61 -12.24
C VAL A 89 33.65 -2.00 -12.78
N LYS A 90 32.78 -3.01 -12.58
CA LYS A 90 33.02 -4.41 -12.96
C LYS A 90 31.85 -4.99 -13.74
N GLY A 91 32.05 -6.18 -14.30
CA GLY A 91 30.99 -6.96 -14.97
C GLY A 91 30.35 -6.23 -16.16
N ASP A 92 29.03 -6.39 -16.31
CA ASP A 92 28.25 -5.82 -17.42
C ASP A 92 28.22 -4.28 -17.38
N ALA A 93 28.27 -3.68 -16.18
CA ALA A 93 28.40 -2.23 -16.02
C ALA A 93 29.70 -1.70 -16.64
N ARG A 94 30.83 -2.43 -16.49
CA ARG A 94 32.10 -2.05 -17.10
C ARG A 94 32.05 -2.07 -18.62
N VAL A 95 31.42 -3.09 -19.20
CA VAL A 95 31.24 -3.17 -20.65
C VAL A 95 30.49 -1.95 -21.16
N ASN A 96 29.36 -1.60 -20.52
CA ASN A 96 28.55 -0.45 -20.94
C ASN A 96 29.25 0.90 -20.70
N MET A 97 30.04 1.03 -19.63
CA MET A 97 30.87 2.20 -19.41
C MET A 97 31.90 2.37 -20.56
N GLN A 98 32.61 1.31 -20.93
CA GLN A 98 33.60 1.35 -22.02
C GLN A 98 32.95 1.65 -23.39
N LEU A 99 31.73 1.16 -23.63
CA LEU A 99 30.97 1.52 -24.85
C LEU A 99 30.64 3.03 -24.86
N PHE A 100 30.21 3.57 -23.71
CA PHE A 100 29.94 5.00 -23.61
C PHE A 100 31.22 5.85 -23.74
N GLU A 101 32.35 5.42 -23.19
CA GLU A 101 33.66 6.09 -23.37
C GLU A 101 34.04 6.22 -24.85
N LYS A 102 33.87 5.14 -25.64
CA LYS A 102 34.14 5.19 -27.09
C LYS A 102 33.26 6.20 -27.83
N LEU A 103 32.04 6.45 -27.31
CA LEU A 103 31.18 7.51 -27.87
C LEU A 103 31.63 8.91 -27.44
N CYS A 104 32.16 9.06 -26.21
CA CYS A 104 32.75 10.34 -25.78
C CYS A 104 33.91 10.79 -26.68
N ASP A 105 34.72 9.84 -27.18
CA ASP A 105 35.82 10.13 -28.09
C ASP A 105 35.35 10.59 -29.49
N ARG A 106 34.10 10.30 -29.85
CA ARG A 106 33.54 10.55 -31.18
C ARG A 106 32.47 11.64 -31.23
N SER A 107 31.95 12.03 -30.08
CA SER A 107 30.83 12.98 -29.99
C SER A 107 31.12 14.11 -29.00
N PRO A 108 31.17 15.38 -29.44
CA PRO A 108 31.35 16.54 -28.55
C PRO A 108 30.16 16.74 -27.60
N GLY A 109 29.04 16.00 -27.82
CA GLY A 109 27.85 16.00 -26.96
C GLY A 109 27.93 15.05 -25.77
N ALA A 110 28.99 14.23 -25.67
CA ALA A 110 29.18 13.23 -24.61
C ALA A 110 30.40 13.52 -23.76
N ALA A 111 30.32 13.27 -22.46
CA ALA A 111 31.46 13.34 -21.54
C ALA A 111 31.30 12.35 -20.39
N LEU A 112 32.38 11.71 -19.96
CA LEU A 112 32.48 10.92 -18.76
C LEU A 112 33.45 11.59 -17.76
N VAL A 113 32.98 11.86 -16.56
CA VAL A 113 33.72 12.55 -15.50
C VAL A 113 33.73 11.67 -14.25
N GLU A 114 34.92 11.31 -13.77
CA GLU A 114 35.08 10.65 -12.48
C GLU A 114 34.95 11.64 -11.33
N ILE A 115 34.23 11.25 -10.29
CA ILE A 115 34.13 11.98 -9.02
C ILE A 115 34.35 10.95 -7.91
N LYS A 116 35.47 11.00 -7.23
CA LYS A 116 35.91 10.01 -6.23
C LYS A 116 35.74 10.51 -4.79
N THR A 117 35.63 11.82 -4.63
CA THR A 117 35.61 12.47 -3.33
C THR A 117 34.55 13.55 -3.25
N ALA A 118 34.10 13.89 -2.03
CA ALA A 118 33.16 15.00 -1.79
C ALA A 118 33.76 16.35 -2.25
N VAL A 119 35.08 16.51 -2.21
CA VAL A 119 35.79 17.72 -2.72
C VAL A 119 35.62 17.83 -4.23
N GLU A 120 35.84 16.73 -4.97
CA GLU A 120 35.65 16.70 -6.42
C GLU A 120 34.18 16.94 -6.80
N LEU A 121 33.20 16.40 -6.03
CA LEU A 121 31.78 16.70 -6.23
C LEU A 121 31.51 18.20 -6.08
N LYS A 122 32.05 18.83 -5.04
CA LYS A 122 31.90 20.27 -4.80
C LYS A 122 32.52 21.08 -5.93
N THR A 123 33.69 20.69 -6.42
CA THR A 123 34.36 21.34 -7.56
C THR A 123 33.55 21.25 -8.85
N ASN A 124 32.90 20.10 -9.09
CA ASN A 124 32.04 19.87 -10.26
C ASN A 124 30.59 20.36 -10.09
N ARG A 125 30.21 20.92 -8.94
CA ARG A 125 28.84 21.32 -8.62
C ARG A 125 28.24 22.20 -9.72
N SER A 126 28.88 23.26 -10.14
CA SER A 126 28.39 24.17 -11.18
C SER A 126 28.19 23.45 -12.51
N ARG A 127 29.09 22.53 -12.86
CA ARG A 127 29.02 21.75 -14.09
C ARG A 127 27.82 20.79 -14.05
N ILE A 128 27.55 20.12 -12.91
CA ILE A 128 26.41 19.23 -12.70
C ILE A 128 25.11 20.04 -12.82
N LEU A 129 25.00 21.16 -12.11
CA LEU A 129 23.81 22.01 -12.09
C LEU A 129 23.51 22.73 -13.42
N HIS A 130 24.43 22.73 -14.38
CA HIS A 130 24.24 23.30 -15.72
C HIS A 130 23.37 22.40 -16.62
N HIS A 131 22.97 21.21 -16.18
CA HIS A 131 22.10 20.30 -16.92
C HIS A 131 20.62 20.59 -16.60
N ASP A 132 19.74 20.19 -17.54
CA ASP A 132 18.32 20.46 -17.46
C ASP A 132 17.56 19.37 -16.68
N LEU A 133 18.10 18.14 -16.69
CA LEU A 133 17.54 16.95 -16.05
C LEU A 133 18.66 16.07 -15.49
N PHE A 134 18.37 15.40 -14.37
CA PHE A 134 19.25 14.40 -13.78
C PHE A 134 18.68 12.99 -13.95
N ILE A 135 19.57 12.04 -14.24
CA ILE A 135 19.30 10.62 -14.14
C ILE A 135 20.06 10.10 -12.93
N ASP A 136 19.31 9.61 -11.94
CA ASP A 136 19.84 8.93 -10.78
C ASP A 136 20.02 7.44 -11.10
N ALA A 137 21.25 7.05 -11.35
CA ALA A 137 21.70 5.69 -11.58
C ALA A 137 22.82 5.30 -10.58
N ILE A 138 22.73 5.79 -9.33
CA ILE A 138 23.79 5.62 -8.33
C ILE A 138 23.68 4.26 -7.66
N LEU A 139 22.54 3.98 -7.02
CA LEU A 139 22.29 2.76 -6.27
C LEU A 139 20.93 2.16 -6.65
N GLY A 140 20.88 0.84 -6.81
CA GLY A 140 19.64 0.06 -6.99
C GLY A 140 19.20 -0.61 -5.70
N THR A 141 18.49 -1.74 -5.81
CA THR A 141 17.86 -2.49 -4.71
C THR A 141 18.81 -3.05 -3.65
N GLY A 142 20.12 -3.10 -3.90
CA GLY A 142 21.12 -3.68 -2.99
C GLY A 142 21.47 -2.83 -1.76
N LEU A 143 20.78 -1.72 -1.51
CA LEU A 143 21.08 -0.82 -0.40
C LEU A 143 20.48 -1.29 0.92
N ASN A 144 21.34 -1.60 1.92
CA ASN A 144 20.93 -2.06 3.25
C ASN A 144 21.46 -1.18 4.40
N ALA A 145 22.17 -0.09 4.10
CA ALA A 145 22.76 0.82 5.09
C ALA A 145 22.53 2.28 4.72
N GLY A 146 22.61 3.16 5.71
CA GLY A 146 22.42 4.59 5.51
C GLY A 146 23.45 5.19 4.55
N LEU A 147 23.01 6.14 3.71
CA LEU A 147 23.91 6.85 2.81
C LEU A 147 24.91 7.70 3.59
N MET A 148 26.18 7.65 3.18
CA MET A 148 27.26 8.43 3.78
C MET A 148 28.19 9.03 2.71
N GLY A 149 28.95 10.05 3.09
CA GLY A 149 30.02 10.66 2.27
C GLY A 149 29.55 11.11 0.90
N LEU A 150 30.34 10.82 -0.12
CA LEU A 150 30.13 11.25 -1.50
C LEU A 150 28.70 10.95 -2.03
N ILE A 151 28.18 9.75 -1.77
CA ILE A 151 26.87 9.34 -2.29
C ILE A 151 25.75 10.16 -1.64
N ARG A 152 25.79 10.34 -0.31
CA ARG A 152 24.85 11.22 0.39
C ARG A 152 24.88 12.64 -0.18
N ASP A 153 26.07 13.21 -0.33
CA ASP A 153 26.25 14.57 -0.80
C ASP A 153 25.75 14.74 -2.25
N ALA A 154 25.88 13.70 -3.09
CA ALA A 154 25.35 13.70 -4.46
C ALA A 154 23.80 13.65 -4.47
N VAL A 155 23.17 12.85 -3.60
CA VAL A 155 21.71 12.81 -3.45
C VAL A 155 21.18 14.15 -2.94
N GLU A 156 21.83 14.75 -1.94
CA GLU A 156 21.46 16.07 -1.42
C GLU A 156 21.63 17.17 -2.49
N LEU A 157 22.66 17.08 -3.33
CA LEU A 157 22.86 18.00 -4.46
C LEU A 157 21.70 17.91 -5.45
N MET A 158 21.28 16.71 -5.86
CA MET A 158 20.14 16.53 -6.76
C MET A 158 18.85 17.08 -6.14
N ASN A 159 18.55 16.72 -4.89
CA ASN A 159 17.33 17.15 -4.19
C ASN A 159 17.25 18.67 -3.98
N SER A 160 18.40 19.34 -3.82
CA SER A 160 18.48 20.81 -3.62
C SER A 160 18.49 21.61 -4.92
N SER A 161 18.56 20.96 -6.07
CA SER A 161 18.77 21.62 -7.36
C SER A 161 17.50 22.16 -8.02
N GLU A 162 16.31 21.76 -7.54
CA GLU A 162 15.01 22.02 -8.17
C GLU A 162 14.88 21.50 -9.62
N LYS A 163 15.89 20.73 -10.11
CA LYS A 163 15.83 20.09 -11.42
C LYS A 163 15.06 18.78 -11.34
N PRO A 164 14.37 18.38 -12.41
CA PRO A 164 13.71 17.08 -12.46
C PRO A 164 14.74 15.95 -12.36
N VAL A 165 14.45 14.95 -11.51
CA VAL A 165 15.29 13.76 -11.35
C VAL A 165 14.50 12.53 -11.79
N PHE A 166 15.06 11.75 -12.69
CA PHE A 166 14.54 10.45 -13.11
C PHE A 166 15.40 9.35 -12.48
N SER A 167 14.78 8.45 -11.70
CA SER A 167 15.52 7.37 -11.05
C SER A 167 15.46 6.05 -11.84
N VAL A 168 16.60 5.37 -11.87
CA VAL A 168 16.79 4.06 -12.48
C VAL A 168 16.63 3.00 -11.41
N ASP A 169 15.78 2.03 -11.64
CA ASP A 169 15.38 0.92 -10.77
C ASP A 169 14.67 1.38 -9.48
N ILE A 170 15.33 2.11 -8.62
CA ILE A 170 14.79 2.68 -7.37
C ILE A 170 15.51 4.00 -7.03
N PRO A 171 14.81 5.01 -6.48
CA PRO A 171 15.48 6.22 -6.03
C PRO A 171 16.62 5.91 -5.06
N SER A 172 17.82 6.38 -5.38
CA SER A 172 19.02 6.10 -4.57
C SER A 172 18.84 6.59 -3.14
N GLY A 173 19.07 5.70 -2.18
CA GLY A 173 18.83 5.94 -0.76
C GLY A 173 17.50 5.41 -0.22
N LEU A 174 16.60 4.92 -1.08
CA LEU A 174 15.35 4.31 -0.66
C LEU A 174 15.53 2.80 -0.44
N ASN A 175 15.00 2.28 0.68
CA ASN A 175 14.97 0.83 0.90
C ASN A 175 13.88 0.18 0.04
N ALA A 176 14.25 -0.83 -0.74
CA ALA A 176 13.38 -1.48 -1.72
C ALA A 176 12.19 -2.23 -1.11
N ASP A 177 12.32 -2.71 0.12
CA ASP A 177 11.31 -3.54 0.77
C ASP A 177 10.36 -2.73 1.65
N THR A 178 10.88 -1.69 2.32
CA THR A 178 10.12 -0.90 3.31
C THR A 178 9.68 0.49 2.82
N GLY A 179 10.29 0.99 1.74
CA GLY A 179 10.05 2.35 1.25
C GLY A 179 10.58 3.45 2.17
N LYS A 180 11.48 3.13 3.10
CA LYS A 180 12.08 4.11 4.00
C LYS A 180 13.35 4.69 3.42
N PRO A 181 13.54 6.02 3.47
CA PRO A 181 14.84 6.62 3.21
C PRO A 181 15.86 6.15 4.25
N LEU A 182 17.01 5.68 3.78
CA LEU A 182 18.14 5.29 4.63
C LEU A 182 19.06 6.50 4.86
N GLY A 183 18.60 7.41 5.73
CA GLY A 183 19.16 8.73 5.96
C GLY A 183 18.57 9.78 5.02
N THR A 184 18.93 9.74 3.75
CA THR A 184 18.32 10.55 2.68
C THR A 184 18.07 9.69 1.45
N ALA A 185 17.13 10.11 0.58
CA ALA A 185 16.87 9.46 -0.69
C ALA A 185 16.53 10.48 -1.76
N VAL A 186 16.81 10.15 -3.01
CA VAL A 186 16.42 10.95 -4.18
C VAL A 186 14.91 11.15 -4.19
N LYS A 187 14.47 12.36 -4.57
CA LYS A 187 13.08 12.69 -4.86
C LYS A 187 12.92 12.73 -6.38
N ALA A 188 12.53 11.60 -6.96
CA ALA A 188 12.33 11.49 -8.39
C ALA A 188 10.93 12.01 -8.79
N PHE A 189 10.82 12.65 -9.96
CA PHE A 189 9.52 12.90 -10.56
C PHE A 189 8.96 11.65 -11.22
N ALA A 190 9.84 10.73 -11.65
CA ALA A 190 9.49 9.44 -12.20
C ALA A 190 10.63 8.43 -11.99
N THR A 191 10.26 7.14 -11.93
CA THR A 191 11.20 6.01 -11.76
C THR A 191 10.86 4.93 -12.78
N ALA A 192 11.88 4.38 -13.46
CA ALA A 192 11.76 3.15 -14.23
C ALA A 192 12.34 2.00 -13.42
N THR A 193 11.51 1.03 -13.06
CA THR A 193 11.93 -0.18 -12.37
C THR A 193 11.86 -1.40 -13.29
N PHE A 194 12.63 -2.43 -13.01
CA PHE A 194 12.86 -3.55 -13.92
C PHE A 194 12.13 -4.80 -13.47
N ALA A 195 11.48 -5.47 -14.43
CA ALA A 195 10.64 -6.66 -14.34
C ALA A 195 9.44 -6.51 -13.39
N PHE A 196 9.66 -6.18 -12.11
CA PHE A 196 8.63 -6.04 -11.09
C PHE A 196 8.84 -4.79 -10.25
N ALA A 197 7.74 -4.19 -9.81
CA ALA A 197 7.79 -3.16 -8.78
C ALA A 197 8.22 -3.77 -7.43
N LYS A 198 9.01 -3.03 -6.66
CA LYS A 198 9.37 -3.39 -5.29
C LYS A 198 8.39 -2.75 -4.33
N ALA A 199 8.14 -3.39 -3.18
CA ALA A 199 7.21 -2.86 -2.17
C ALA A 199 7.54 -1.42 -1.79
N GLY A 200 8.83 -1.09 -1.69
CA GLY A 200 9.31 0.23 -1.32
C GLY A 200 8.93 1.36 -2.26
N HIS A 201 8.66 1.10 -3.55
CA HIS A 201 8.14 2.11 -4.46
C HIS A 201 6.74 2.62 -4.07
N LEU A 202 5.95 1.78 -3.42
CA LEU A 202 4.52 1.98 -3.21
C LEU A 202 4.17 2.29 -1.77
N LEU A 203 4.95 1.78 -0.80
CA LEU A 203 4.77 2.07 0.61
C LEU A 203 5.11 3.54 0.93
N TYR A 204 4.41 4.11 1.91
CA TYR A 204 4.78 5.42 2.45
C TYR A 204 6.00 5.30 3.37
N PRO A 205 7.00 6.20 3.29
CA PRO A 205 7.07 7.40 2.45
C PRO A 205 7.69 7.18 1.05
N GLY A 206 8.07 5.96 0.67
CA GLY A 206 8.77 5.64 -0.58
C GLY A 206 8.03 6.11 -1.83
N ASN A 207 6.69 6.05 -1.84
CA ASN A 207 5.88 6.55 -2.94
C ASN A 207 6.06 8.06 -3.21
N LEU A 208 6.46 8.85 -2.20
CA LEU A 208 6.78 10.28 -2.38
C LEU A 208 8.15 10.51 -3.03
N HIS A 209 9.02 9.51 -2.98
CA HIS A 209 10.35 9.54 -3.60
C HIS A 209 10.35 8.97 -5.01
N THR A 210 9.45 8.03 -5.29
CA THR A 210 9.38 7.28 -6.55
C THR A 210 8.82 8.11 -7.70
N GLY A 211 7.89 9.03 -7.43
CA GLY A 211 7.16 9.73 -8.49
C GLY A 211 6.31 8.78 -9.34
N GLU A 212 6.19 9.05 -10.63
CA GLU A 212 5.49 8.16 -11.55
C GLU A 212 6.31 6.89 -11.83
N LEU A 213 5.79 5.73 -11.45
CA LEU A 213 6.45 4.44 -11.63
C LEU A 213 6.14 3.84 -13.01
N SER A 214 7.19 3.44 -13.74
CA SER A 214 7.13 2.64 -14.96
C SER A 214 7.83 1.30 -14.73
N ILE A 215 7.16 0.20 -15.07
CA ILE A 215 7.74 -1.15 -14.98
C ILE A 215 8.20 -1.57 -16.37
N ILE A 216 9.47 -1.85 -16.51
CA ILE A 216 10.10 -2.21 -17.77
C ILE A 216 10.28 -3.71 -17.83
N ASP A 217 9.75 -4.33 -18.87
CA ASP A 217 10.05 -5.73 -19.19
C ASP A 217 11.48 -5.85 -19.70
N ILE A 218 12.31 -6.56 -18.95
CA ILE A 218 13.73 -6.77 -19.29
C ILE A 218 13.99 -8.15 -19.91
N GLY A 219 12.94 -8.99 -20.03
CA GLY A 219 13.04 -10.32 -20.63
C GLY A 219 13.24 -11.46 -19.63
N ILE A 220 12.84 -11.29 -18.37
CA ILE A 220 12.77 -12.41 -17.41
C ILE A 220 11.62 -13.32 -17.81
N PRO A 221 11.86 -14.63 -18.04
CA PRO A 221 10.81 -15.57 -18.41
C PRO A 221 9.71 -15.67 -17.34
N LYS A 222 8.45 -15.61 -17.76
CA LYS A 222 7.28 -15.63 -16.84
C LYS A 222 7.25 -16.85 -15.90
N PHE A 223 7.75 -18.02 -16.35
CA PHE A 223 7.78 -19.21 -15.50
C PHE A 223 8.71 -19.05 -14.29
N ILE A 224 9.82 -18.28 -14.41
CA ILE A 224 10.75 -18.02 -13.30
C ILE A 224 10.04 -17.23 -12.19
N ALA A 225 9.24 -16.23 -12.56
CA ALA A 225 8.40 -15.50 -11.60
C ALA A 225 7.30 -16.41 -11.00
N GLY A 226 6.67 -17.28 -11.81
CA GLY A 226 5.64 -18.21 -11.35
C GLY A 226 6.16 -19.24 -10.33
N GLU A 227 7.39 -19.72 -10.48
CA GLU A 227 8.01 -20.66 -9.54
C GLU A 227 8.32 -20.03 -8.17
N LYS A 228 8.51 -18.71 -8.10
CA LYS A 228 8.81 -17.99 -6.87
C LYS A 228 7.64 -17.88 -5.90
N LYS A 229 6.40 -18.14 -6.34
CA LYS A 229 5.18 -17.98 -5.52
C LYS A 229 5.17 -16.64 -4.79
N ILE A 230 5.34 -15.54 -5.54
CA ILE A 230 5.31 -14.17 -4.99
C ILE A 230 3.98 -13.98 -4.25
N GLN A 231 4.07 -13.61 -2.98
CA GLN A 231 2.91 -13.50 -2.08
C GLN A 231 2.48 -12.07 -1.80
N LEU A 232 3.12 -11.06 -2.41
CA LEU A 232 2.77 -9.65 -2.23
C LEU A 232 2.21 -9.08 -3.53
N SER A 233 1.09 -8.37 -3.43
CA SER A 233 0.43 -7.75 -4.58
C SER A 233 -0.02 -6.32 -4.29
N LEU A 234 0.03 -5.46 -5.30
CA LEU A 234 -0.76 -4.23 -5.32
C LEU A 234 -2.16 -4.55 -5.83
N MET A 235 -3.18 -4.04 -5.17
CA MET A 235 -4.55 -4.17 -5.62
C MET A 235 -4.78 -3.31 -6.86
N GLU A 236 -5.47 -3.85 -7.85
CA GLU A 236 -5.80 -3.14 -9.09
C GLU A 236 -7.32 -3.06 -9.27
N LYS A 237 -7.78 -2.01 -9.97
CA LYS A 237 -9.22 -1.79 -10.20
C LYS A 237 -9.91 -3.02 -10.78
N GLN A 238 -9.30 -3.64 -11.79
CA GLN A 238 -9.87 -4.80 -12.48
C GLN A 238 -10.01 -6.04 -11.59
N ASP A 239 -9.07 -6.25 -10.67
CA ASP A 239 -9.12 -7.37 -9.72
C ASP A 239 -10.31 -7.19 -8.77
N ILE A 240 -10.54 -5.95 -8.32
CA ILE A 240 -11.66 -5.63 -7.42
C ILE A 240 -12.99 -5.66 -8.17
N ALA A 241 -13.07 -5.12 -9.38
CA ALA A 241 -14.28 -5.17 -10.20
C ALA A 241 -14.74 -6.62 -10.47
N ALA A 242 -13.79 -7.54 -10.68
CA ALA A 242 -14.06 -8.95 -10.90
C ALA A 242 -14.69 -9.66 -9.68
N LEU A 243 -14.63 -9.07 -8.48
CA LEU A 243 -15.28 -9.62 -7.28
C LEU A 243 -16.80 -9.41 -7.26
N PHE A 244 -17.33 -8.52 -8.12
CA PHE A 244 -18.73 -8.14 -8.11
C PHE A 244 -19.52 -8.92 -9.17
N PRO A 245 -20.31 -9.92 -8.78
CA PRO A 245 -21.19 -10.61 -9.71
C PRO A 245 -22.33 -9.69 -10.15
N PRO A 246 -22.86 -9.86 -11.36
CA PRO A 246 -24.08 -9.20 -11.78
C PRO A 246 -25.24 -9.53 -10.83
N ARG A 247 -26.08 -8.53 -10.51
CA ARG A 247 -27.29 -8.73 -9.71
C ARG A 247 -28.42 -9.23 -10.61
N GLU A 248 -29.08 -10.31 -10.19
CA GLU A 248 -30.21 -10.85 -10.92
C GLU A 248 -31.43 -9.95 -10.82
N PHE A 249 -32.23 -9.90 -11.89
CA PHE A 249 -33.39 -9.01 -11.97
C PHE A 249 -34.48 -9.32 -10.94
N ASN A 250 -34.67 -10.61 -10.57
CA ASN A 250 -35.67 -11.06 -9.59
C ASN A 250 -35.14 -11.11 -8.15
N SER A 251 -34.04 -10.44 -7.84
CA SER A 251 -33.46 -10.41 -6.49
C SER A 251 -34.37 -9.67 -5.51
N HIS A 252 -34.34 -10.08 -4.24
CA HIS A 252 -35.05 -9.45 -3.13
C HIS A 252 -34.05 -9.15 -1.98
N LYS A 253 -34.48 -8.42 -0.94
CA LYS A 253 -33.61 -8.04 0.18
C LYS A 253 -32.89 -9.21 0.84
N GLY A 254 -33.51 -10.39 0.94
CA GLY A 254 -32.88 -11.60 1.48
C GLY A 254 -31.75 -12.16 0.59
N SER A 255 -31.74 -11.85 -0.73
CA SER A 255 -30.70 -12.31 -1.65
C SER A 255 -29.33 -11.66 -1.36
N PHE A 256 -29.31 -10.53 -0.66
CA PHE A 256 -28.10 -9.76 -0.38
C PHE A 256 -27.71 -9.75 1.10
N GLY A 257 -28.16 -10.77 1.83
CA GLY A 257 -27.76 -11.06 3.20
C GLY A 257 -28.31 -10.11 4.25
N HIS A 258 -28.03 -10.46 5.51
CA HIS A 258 -28.42 -9.71 6.68
C HIS A 258 -27.24 -9.57 7.65
N LEU A 259 -26.78 -8.35 7.86
CA LEU A 259 -25.69 -8.00 8.78
C LEU A 259 -26.25 -7.69 10.17
N LEU A 260 -25.59 -8.17 11.23
CA LEU A 260 -25.72 -7.62 12.57
C LEU A 260 -24.54 -6.69 12.88
N VAL A 261 -24.82 -5.50 13.36
CA VAL A 261 -23.84 -4.53 13.87
C VAL A 261 -24.02 -4.42 15.38
N ILE A 262 -22.99 -4.66 16.16
CA ILE A 262 -22.93 -4.42 17.61
C ILE A 262 -21.91 -3.31 17.86
N ALA A 263 -22.41 -2.11 18.09
CA ALA A 263 -21.61 -0.90 18.10
C ALA A 263 -22.26 0.22 18.94
N GLY A 264 -21.50 1.27 19.22
CA GLY A 264 -21.98 2.45 19.92
C GLY A 264 -22.04 2.30 21.44
N SER A 265 -21.83 3.41 22.10
CA SER A 265 -22.01 3.60 23.54
C SER A 265 -22.29 5.07 23.82
N THR A 266 -22.50 5.46 25.08
CA THR A 266 -22.68 6.86 25.48
C THR A 266 -21.57 7.75 24.89
N GLY A 267 -21.98 8.77 24.10
CA GLY A 267 -21.07 9.70 23.41
C GLY A 267 -20.51 9.21 22.09
N LYS A 268 -20.80 7.96 21.66
CA LYS A 268 -20.26 7.33 20.44
C LYS A 268 -21.34 6.67 19.56
N THR A 269 -22.58 7.09 19.67
CA THR A 269 -23.71 6.55 18.87
C THR A 269 -23.50 6.77 17.35
N GLY A 270 -22.84 7.85 16.96
CA GLY A 270 -22.53 8.16 15.57
C GLY A 270 -21.67 7.10 14.87
N ALA A 271 -20.78 6.42 15.60
CA ALA A 271 -19.95 5.33 15.05
C ALA A 271 -20.82 4.14 14.62
N ALA A 272 -21.82 3.79 15.43
CA ALA A 272 -22.79 2.73 15.14
C ALA A 272 -23.64 3.08 13.90
N ALA A 273 -24.14 4.32 13.82
CA ALA A 273 -24.91 4.79 12.66
C ALA A 273 -24.09 4.76 11.37
N LEU A 274 -22.86 5.30 11.39
CA LEU A 274 -21.97 5.30 10.22
C LEU A 274 -21.66 3.88 9.72
N CYS A 275 -21.40 2.94 10.65
CA CYS A 275 -21.14 1.54 10.31
C CYS A 275 -22.36 0.89 9.64
N ALA A 276 -23.56 1.05 10.24
CA ALA A 276 -24.79 0.47 9.72
C ALA A 276 -25.19 1.06 8.36
N ASP A 277 -25.11 2.39 8.20
CA ASP A 277 -25.41 3.08 6.94
C ASP A 277 -24.42 2.71 5.83
N ALA A 278 -23.13 2.60 6.14
CA ALA A 278 -22.12 2.18 5.19
C ALA A 278 -22.40 0.77 4.64
N ALA A 279 -22.80 -0.16 5.51
CA ALA A 279 -23.20 -1.50 5.10
C ALA A 279 -24.42 -1.48 4.15
N MET A 280 -25.44 -0.68 4.47
CA MET A 280 -26.61 -0.50 3.57
C MET A 280 -26.19 0.07 2.20
N ARG A 281 -25.33 1.09 2.19
CA ARG A 281 -24.83 1.73 0.96
C ARG A 281 -23.93 0.82 0.11
N CYS A 282 -23.33 -0.20 0.70
CA CYS A 282 -22.64 -1.27 -0.04
C CYS A 282 -23.60 -2.27 -0.70
N GLY A 283 -24.89 -2.14 -0.47
CA GLY A 283 -25.93 -2.98 -1.07
C GLY A 283 -26.29 -4.22 -0.27
N THR A 284 -25.96 -4.29 1.02
CA THR A 284 -26.46 -5.31 1.95
C THR A 284 -27.98 -5.25 2.01
N GLY A 285 -28.64 -6.40 1.93
CA GLY A 285 -30.10 -6.45 1.84
C GLY A 285 -30.82 -6.03 3.11
N LEU A 286 -30.29 -6.37 4.28
CA LEU A 286 -30.80 -6.02 5.60
C LEU A 286 -29.64 -5.75 6.57
N VAL A 287 -29.80 -4.75 7.43
CA VAL A 287 -28.89 -4.45 8.54
C VAL A 287 -29.68 -4.34 9.83
N SER A 288 -29.25 -5.06 10.86
CA SER A 288 -29.71 -4.91 12.24
C SER A 288 -28.61 -4.28 13.08
N LEU A 289 -28.97 -3.35 13.94
CA LEU A 289 -28.05 -2.65 14.83
C LEU A 289 -28.45 -2.91 16.29
N GLY A 290 -27.65 -3.66 17.04
CA GLY A 290 -27.81 -3.86 18.47
C GLY A 290 -27.07 -2.82 19.27
N ILE A 291 -27.77 -2.15 20.18
CA ILE A 291 -27.24 -1.08 21.02
C ILE A 291 -27.84 -1.14 22.41
N ALA A 292 -27.20 -0.53 23.41
CA ALA A 292 -27.73 -0.42 24.76
C ALA A 292 -29.15 0.21 24.77
N GLU A 293 -30.08 -0.36 25.53
CA GLU A 293 -31.50 0.01 25.50
C GLU A 293 -31.74 1.50 25.72
N SER A 294 -30.98 2.15 26.62
CA SER A 294 -31.13 3.58 26.87
C SER A 294 -30.73 4.46 25.66
N LEU A 295 -29.99 3.93 24.70
CA LEU A 295 -29.54 4.62 23.47
C LEU A 295 -30.38 4.26 22.24
N ASN A 296 -31.26 3.23 22.34
CA ASN A 296 -32.07 2.80 21.21
C ASN A 296 -32.96 3.93 20.64
N PRO A 297 -33.68 4.75 21.46
CA PRO A 297 -34.45 5.87 20.91
C PRO A 297 -33.64 6.90 20.14
N VAL A 298 -32.36 7.09 20.50
CA VAL A 298 -31.45 7.96 19.78
C VAL A 298 -31.09 7.33 18.43
N MET A 299 -30.85 6.03 18.38
CA MET A 299 -30.53 5.32 17.14
C MET A 299 -31.71 5.30 16.17
N GLU A 300 -32.93 5.09 16.62
CA GLU A 300 -34.12 5.16 15.78
C GLU A 300 -34.33 6.53 15.11
N ALA A 301 -33.80 7.59 15.74
CA ALA A 301 -33.82 8.93 15.16
C ALA A 301 -32.62 9.20 14.19
N LEU A 302 -31.56 8.43 14.27
CA LEU A 302 -30.33 8.63 13.48
C LEU A 302 -30.27 7.79 12.21
N VAL A 303 -30.79 6.55 12.24
CA VAL A 303 -30.76 5.62 11.10
C VAL A 303 -32.18 5.37 10.60
N LEU A 304 -32.33 5.28 9.26
CA LEU A 304 -33.66 5.11 8.64
C LEU A 304 -33.87 3.66 8.15
N GLU A 305 -32.90 3.11 7.43
CA GLU A 305 -33.03 1.79 6.81
C GLU A 305 -32.56 0.65 7.74
N PRO A 306 -31.49 0.81 8.56
CA PRO A 306 -31.12 -0.21 9.53
C PRO A 306 -32.21 -0.38 10.63
N MET A 307 -32.52 -1.64 10.93
CA MET A 307 -33.42 -1.98 12.08
C MET A 307 -32.63 -1.91 13.38
N THR A 308 -33.22 -1.39 14.45
CA THR A 308 -32.54 -1.31 15.75
C THR A 308 -33.06 -2.41 16.71
N HIS A 309 -32.17 -2.85 17.60
CA HIS A 309 -32.45 -3.81 18.67
C HIS A 309 -31.92 -3.26 19.99
N ALA A 310 -32.83 -2.98 20.92
CA ALA A 310 -32.50 -2.61 22.29
C ALA A 310 -31.94 -3.83 23.03
N LEU A 311 -30.70 -3.72 23.50
CA LEU A 311 -30.00 -4.78 24.25
C LEU A 311 -29.88 -4.40 25.73
N PRO A 312 -29.96 -5.36 26.67
CA PRO A 312 -29.79 -5.09 28.09
C PRO A 312 -28.48 -4.41 28.41
N GLU A 313 -28.46 -3.47 29.33
CA GLU A 313 -27.28 -2.76 29.79
C GLU A 313 -27.08 -2.92 31.30
N ASN A 314 -25.82 -3.07 31.76
CA ASN A 314 -25.47 -3.03 33.18
C ASN A 314 -25.14 -1.63 33.65
N GLU A 315 -24.48 -0.88 32.80
CA GLU A 315 -24.15 0.52 32.98
C GLU A 315 -24.78 1.31 31.85
N LYS A 316 -25.41 2.44 32.19
CA LYS A 316 -26.19 3.24 31.25
C LYS A 316 -25.39 3.57 29.98
N GLY A 317 -25.87 3.07 28.85
CA GLY A 317 -25.29 3.26 27.53
C GLY A 317 -24.09 2.37 27.19
N PHE A 318 -23.87 1.25 27.93
CA PHE A 318 -22.79 0.30 27.63
C PHE A 318 -23.28 -1.14 27.66
N LEU A 319 -22.88 -1.89 26.64
CA LEU A 319 -23.15 -3.34 26.55
C LEU A 319 -22.15 -4.15 27.39
N SER A 320 -22.60 -5.28 27.91
CA SER A 320 -21.82 -6.20 28.73
C SER A 320 -22.10 -7.66 28.39
N GLU A 321 -21.41 -8.58 29.07
CA GLU A 321 -21.60 -10.03 28.90
C GLU A 321 -23.03 -10.50 29.05
N ASN A 322 -23.89 -9.76 29.75
CA ASN A 322 -25.32 -10.11 29.93
C ASN A 322 -26.09 -10.15 28.60
N CYS A 323 -25.63 -9.37 27.58
CA CYS A 323 -26.25 -9.37 26.25
C CYS A 323 -25.82 -10.56 25.37
N LEU A 324 -24.82 -11.36 25.78
CA LEU A 324 -24.22 -12.39 24.92
C LEU A 324 -25.28 -13.36 24.37
N LYS A 325 -26.17 -13.86 25.21
CA LYS A 325 -27.22 -14.79 24.78
C LYS A 325 -28.20 -14.18 23.77
N ASP A 326 -28.60 -12.94 24.01
CA ASP A 326 -29.51 -12.21 23.12
C ASP A 326 -28.86 -11.95 21.76
N ILE A 327 -27.61 -11.55 21.75
CA ILE A 327 -26.84 -11.32 20.50
C ILE A 327 -26.67 -12.64 19.74
N LEU A 328 -26.31 -13.74 20.42
CA LEU A 328 -26.19 -15.06 19.79
C LEU A 328 -27.51 -15.57 19.23
N ALA A 329 -28.64 -15.23 19.87
CA ALA A 329 -29.95 -15.53 19.35
C ALA A 329 -30.26 -14.72 18.06
N LEU A 330 -29.93 -13.43 18.03
CA LEU A 330 -30.07 -12.59 16.85
C LEU A 330 -29.21 -13.09 15.69
N LEU A 331 -28.01 -13.60 15.95
CA LEU A 331 -27.07 -14.09 14.93
C LEU A 331 -27.52 -15.32 14.16
N LYS A 332 -28.50 -16.09 14.67
CA LYS A 332 -29.01 -17.31 14.00
C LYS A 332 -29.52 -17.05 12.57
N GLU A 333 -30.01 -15.85 12.32
CA GLU A 333 -30.57 -15.44 11.02
C GLU A 333 -29.71 -14.43 10.28
N LYS A 334 -28.45 -14.27 10.67
CA LYS A 334 -27.52 -13.32 10.08
C LYS A 334 -26.38 -14.04 9.34
N GLN A 335 -25.75 -13.35 8.44
CA GLN A 335 -24.63 -13.87 7.65
C GLN A 335 -23.27 -13.34 8.12
N ALA A 336 -23.24 -12.22 8.85
CA ALA A 336 -22.01 -11.64 9.38
C ALA A 336 -22.28 -10.77 10.63
N LEU A 337 -21.24 -10.55 11.42
CA LEU A 337 -21.22 -9.65 12.57
C LEU A 337 -20.16 -8.58 12.41
N ALA A 338 -20.55 -7.30 12.50
CA ALA A 338 -19.63 -6.18 12.72
C ALA A 338 -19.64 -5.82 14.22
N LEU A 339 -18.47 -5.77 14.83
CA LEU A 339 -18.32 -5.59 16.27
C LEU A 339 -17.24 -4.55 16.58
N GLY A 340 -17.57 -3.52 17.38
CA GLY A 340 -16.58 -2.66 18.00
C GLY A 340 -16.65 -1.17 17.79
N PRO A 341 -17.10 -0.60 16.65
CA PRO A 341 -17.16 0.83 16.47
C PRO A 341 -17.85 1.54 17.64
N GLY A 342 -17.08 2.35 18.42
CA GLY A 342 -17.63 3.09 19.55
C GLY A 342 -18.22 2.28 20.71
N LEU A 343 -17.88 1.00 20.86
CA LEU A 343 -18.48 0.09 21.84
C LEU A 343 -18.02 0.37 23.29
N GLY A 344 -16.83 0.95 23.46
CA GLY A 344 -16.17 1.10 24.75
C GLY A 344 -15.31 -0.12 25.13
N THR A 345 -14.51 0.05 26.18
CA THR A 345 -13.54 -0.98 26.62
C THR A 345 -13.71 -1.32 28.10
N ARG A 346 -14.94 -1.22 28.63
CA ARG A 346 -15.26 -1.59 30.03
C ARG A 346 -15.11 -3.10 30.23
N GLU A 347 -14.94 -3.54 31.45
CA GLU A 347 -14.70 -4.95 31.76
C GLU A 347 -15.84 -5.86 31.26
N GLY A 348 -17.09 -5.44 31.46
CA GLY A 348 -18.24 -6.18 30.92
C GLY A 348 -18.26 -6.23 29.40
N THR A 349 -17.85 -5.14 28.74
CA THR A 349 -17.73 -5.08 27.28
C THR A 349 -16.60 -5.99 26.77
N LYS A 350 -15.45 -6.04 27.47
CA LYS A 350 -14.35 -6.98 27.13
C LYS A 350 -14.85 -8.43 27.14
N LYS A 351 -15.54 -8.84 28.20
CA LYS A 351 -16.12 -10.20 28.31
C LYS A 351 -17.14 -10.49 27.21
N LEU A 352 -17.98 -9.51 26.86
CA LEU A 352 -18.90 -9.64 25.74
C LEU A 352 -18.17 -9.88 24.42
N VAL A 353 -17.15 -9.07 24.12
CA VAL A 353 -16.34 -9.21 22.90
C VAL A 353 -15.67 -10.58 22.85
N GLN A 354 -15.03 -11.02 23.94
CA GLN A 354 -14.40 -12.34 24.04
C GLN A 354 -15.41 -13.47 23.80
N GLY A 355 -16.58 -13.41 24.46
CA GLY A 355 -17.64 -14.40 24.29
C GLY A 355 -18.19 -14.46 22.86
N LEU A 356 -18.30 -13.31 22.17
CA LEU A 356 -18.74 -13.25 20.77
C LEU A 356 -17.67 -13.79 19.82
N VAL A 357 -16.38 -13.55 20.08
CA VAL A 357 -15.29 -14.14 19.27
C VAL A 357 -15.30 -15.67 19.38
N GLU A 358 -15.48 -16.21 20.58
CA GLU A 358 -15.49 -17.66 20.79
C GLU A 358 -16.75 -18.35 20.23
N GLN A 359 -17.92 -17.71 20.33
CA GLN A 359 -19.21 -18.39 20.15
C GLN A 359 -20.01 -17.92 18.93
N SER A 360 -19.53 -16.93 18.17
CA SER A 360 -20.27 -16.45 16.98
C SER A 360 -20.48 -17.58 15.97
N PRO A 361 -21.72 -17.80 15.51
CA PRO A 361 -22.00 -18.77 14.46
C PRO A 361 -21.70 -18.23 13.04
N VAL A 362 -21.32 -16.97 12.91
CA VAL A 362 -21.08 -16.27 11.64
C VAL A 362 -19.74 -15.55 11.64
N PRO A 363 -19.15 -15.28 10.47
CA PRO A 363 -17.91 -14.53 10.35
C PRO A 363 -18.00 -13.13 10.98
N LEU A 364 -16.85 -12.63 11.50
CA LEU A 364 -16.76 -11.40 12.27
C LEU A 364 -15.87 -10.36 11.58
N VAL A 365 -16.25 -9.09 11.70
CA VAL A 365 -15.38 -7.94 11.46
C VAL A 365 -15.18 -7.22 12.79
N LEU A 366 -13.93 -7.17 13.26
CA LEU A 366 -13.55 -6.63 14.57
C LEU A 366 -12.76 -5.32 14.37
N ASP A 367 -13.28 -4.22 14.87
CA ASP A 367 -12.65 -2.90 14.72
C ASP A 367 -12.63 -2.13 16.04
N ALA A 368 -11.80 -1.11 16.10
CA ALA A 368 -11.77 -0.10 17.15
C ALA A 368 -11.80 -0.70 18.58
N ASP A 369 -12.88 -0.46 19.34
CA ASP A 369 -12.95 -0.90 20.73
C ASP A 369 -13.01 -2.42 20.87
N ALA A 370 -13.49 -3.19 19.86
CA ALA A 370 -13.39 -4.65 19.90
C ALA A 370 -11.93 -5.12 19.80
N VAL A 371 -11.14 -4.49 18.93
CA VAL A 371 -9.70 -4.76 18.83
C VAL A 371 -8.99 -4.41 20.14
N ASN A 372 -9.34 -3.27 20.75
CA ASN A 372 -8.79 -2.86 22.04
C ASN A 372 -9.16 -3.83 23.18
N CYS A 373 -10.37 -4.39 23.17
CA CYS A 373 -10.81 -5.39 24.15
C CYS A 373 -10.04 -6.72 24.07
N LEU A 374 -9.46 -7.03 22.92
CA LEU A 374 -8.65 -8.24 22.70
C LEU A 374 -7.16 -8.03 22.99
N ALA A 375 -6.69 -6.78 23.17
CA ALA A 375 -5.27 -6.48 23.33
C ALA A 375 -4.65 -7.09 24.61
N ASP A 376 -5.44 -7.26 25.67
CA ASP A 376 -4.96 -7.87 26.92
C ASP A 376 -4.77 -9.40 26.80
N ASP A 377 -5.59 -10.06 25.94
CA ASP A 377 -5.52 -11.50 25.67
C ASP A 377 -5.85 -11.78 24.19
N PRO A 378 -4.90 -11.57 23.27
CA PRO A 378 -5.12 -11.87 21.85
C PRO A 378 -5.25 -13.36 21.55
N GLU A 379 -4.84 -14.26 22.48
CA GLU A 379 -4.96 -15.72 22.34
C GLU A 379 -6.40 -16.19 22.19
N ILE A 380 -7.37 -15.37 22.62
CA ILE A 380 -8.82 -15.63 22.42
C ILE A 380 -9.16 -15.78 20.91
N LEU A 381 -8.41 -15.12 20.03
CA LEU A 381 -8.59 -15.23 18.59
C LEU A 381 -8.33 -16.66 18.06
N LYS A 382 -7.53 -17.46 18.76
CA LYS A 382 -7.29 -18.87 18.40
C LYS A 382 -8.48 -19.78 18.74
N LYS A 383 -9.41 -19.30 19.57
CA LYS A 383 -10.60 -20.04 19.97
C LYS A 383 -11.84 -19.67 19.12
N LYS A 384 -11.69 -18.74 18.15
CA LYS A 384 -12.81 -18.34 17.29
C LYS A 384 -13.39 -19.53 16.53
N SER A 385 -14.70 -19.58 16.43
CA SER A 385 -15.42 -20.64 15.70
C SER A 385 -15.63 -20.32 14.21
N GLN A 386 -15.46 -19.05 13.81
CA GLN A 386 -15.69 -18.54 12.46
C GLN A 386 -14.54 -17.62 12.01
N PRO A 387 -14.34 -17.42 10.70
CA PRO A 387 -13.36 -16.47 10.19
C PRO A 387 -13.51 -15.07 10.79
N ALA A 388 -12.40 -14.44 11.12
CA ALA A 388 -12.38 -13.07 11.64
C ALA A 388 -11.51 -12.15 10.80
N ILE A 389 -12.00 -10.94 10.55
CA ILE A 389 -11.30 -9.84 9.92
C ILE A 389 -11.05 -8.77 10.99
N LEU A 390 -9.79 -8.43 11.23
CA LEU A 390 -9.42 -7.35 12.15
C LEU A 390 -8.97 -6.13 11.35
N THR A 391 -9.40 -4.94 11.78
CA THR A 391 -9.07 -3.68 11.08
C THR A 391 -8.30 -2.68 11.96
N PRO A 392 -7.16 -3.06 12.57
CA PRO A 392 -6.43 -2.16 13.46
C PRO A 392 -5.77 -1.00 12.70
N HIS A 393 -5.78 0.19 13.30
CA HIS A 393 -4.79 1.22 12.96
C HIS A 393 -3.44 0.93 13.67
N PRO A 394 -2.32 1.58 13.30
CA PRO A 394 -1.01 1.24 13.88
C PRO A 394 -0.95 1.27 15.41
N GLY A 395 -1.70 2.16 16.07
CA GLY A 395 -1.75 2.21 17.54
C GLY A 395 -2.53 1.05 18.17
N GLU A 396 -3.60 0.57 17.53
CA GLU A 396 -4.34 -0.64 17.94
C GLU A 396 -3.49 -1.89 17.72
N MET A 397 -2.81 -1.97 16.57
CA MET A 397 -1.87 -3.06 16.27
C MET A 397 -0.73 -3.12 17.29
N ALA A 398 -0.19 -1.96 17.69
CA ALA A 398 0.85 -1.84 18.70
C ALA A 398 0.41 -2.44 20.05
N ARG A 399 -0.85 -2.18 20.45
CA ARG A 399 -1.44 -2.78 21.67
C ARG A 399 -1.61 -4.28 21.54
N LEU A 400 -2.18 -4.77 20.42
CA LEU A 400 -2.33 -6.21 20.15
C LEU A 400 -1.00 -6.96 20.21
N CYS A 401 0.05 -6.40 19.60
CA CYS A 401 1.37 -7.01 19.54
C CYS A 401 2.23 -6.73 20.79
N ARG A 402 1.80 -5.85 21.69
CA ARG A 402 2.58 -5.34 22.83
C ARG A 402 3.94 -4.77 22.41
N LEU A 403 3.93 -4.00 21.31
CA LEU A 403 5.10 -3.35 20.71
C LEU A 403 4.87 -1.84 20.59
N PRO A 404 5.94 -1.03 20.53
CA PRO A 404 5.83 0.39 20.20
C PRO A 404 5.26 0.61 18.79
N THR A 405 4.45 1.66 18.61
CA THR A 405 3.91 2.02 17.27
C THR A 405 5.00 2.23 16.20
N PRO A 406 6.18 2.82 16.50
CA PRO A 406 7.27 2.91 15.54
C PRO A 406 7.74 1.56 14.99
N ASP A 407 7.72 0.50 15.81
CA ASP A 407 8.15 -0.85 15.37
C ASP A 407 7.14 -1.46 14.40
N ILE A 408 5.83 -1.26 14.64
CA ILE A 408 4.77 -1.64 13.68
C ILE A 408 4.96 -0.90 12.34
N GLN A 409 5.27 0.39 12.40
CA GLN A 409 5.51 1.21 11.21
C GLN A 409 6.85 0.90 10.53
N ALA A 410 7.79 0.25 11.24
CA ALA A 410 9.07 -0.13 10.68
C ALA A 410 8.93 -1.21 9.61
N ASP A 411 8.08 -2.20 9.84
CA ASP A 411 7.79 -3.30 8.92
C ASP A 411 6.30 -3.65 8.94
N ARG A 412 5.49 -2.85 8.26
CA ARG A 412 4.03 -3.04 8.24
C ARG A 412 3.60 -4.36 7.60
N ILE A 413 4.30 -4.78 6.54
CA ILE A 413 3.97 -6.00 5.80
C ILE A 413 4.32 -7.23 6.64
N GLY A 414 5.54 -7.31 7.17
CA GLY A 414 5.98 -8.43 7.98
C GLY A 414 5.16 -8.58 9.26
N MET A 415 4.88 -7.46 9.95
CA MET A 415 4.05 -7.46 11.14
C MET A 415 2.61 -7.91 10.87
N ALA A 416 2.00 -7.43 9.76
CA ALA A 416 0.66 -7.85 9.39
C ALA A 416 0.60 -9.34 9.04
N ARG A 417 1.54 -9.84 8.25
CA ARG A 417 1.63 -11.27 7.88
C ARG A 417 1.84 -12.16 9.10
N LYS A 418 2.77 -11.78 9.97
CA LYS A 418 3.06 -12.55 11.18
C LYS A 418 1.80 -12.70 12.04
N PHE A 419 1.11 -11.61 12.32
CA PHE A 419 -0.11 -11.64 13.12
C PHE A 419 -1.24 -12.42 12.45
N ALA A 420 -1.46 -12.22 11.14
CA ALA A 420 -2.48 -12.92 10.38
C ALA A 420 -2.27 -14.45 10.43
N ALA A 421 -1.04 -14.91 10.22
CA ALA A 421 -0.68 -16.33 10.27
C ALA A 421 -0.75 -16.91 11.69
N GLU A 422 -0.29 -16.18 12.72
CA GLU A 422 -0.26 -16.64 14.11
C GLU A 422 -1.66 -16.86 14.68
N PHE A 423 -2.60 -15.98 14.34
CA PHE A 423 -3.96 -16.01 14.88
C PHE A 423 -5.00 -16.53 13.88
N ASP A 424 -4.58 -16.93 12.68
CA ASP A 424 -5.46 -17.41 11.60
C ASP A 424 -6.60 -16.40 11.32
N VAL A 425 -6.24 -15.14 11.09
CA VAL A 425 -7.16 -14.03 10.82
C VAL A 425 -6.77 -13.25 9.57
N ILE A 426 -7.72 -12.56 8.96
CA ILE A 426 -7.40 -11.53 7.98
C ILE A 426 -7.11 -10.24 8.73
N LEU A 427 -5.96 -9.64 8.49
CA LEU A 427 -5.55 -8.40 9.13
C LEU A 427 -5.51 -7.25 8.13
N VAL A 428 -6.31 -6.23 8.38
CA VAL A 428 -6.35 -4.98 7.63
C VAL A 428 -5.62 -3.90 8.44
N LEU A 429 -4.31 -3.77 8.27
CA LEU A 429 -3.51 -2.75 8.95
C LEU A 429 -3.70 -1.38 8.28
N LYS A 430 -4.59 -0.58 8.87
CA LYS A 430 -5.00 0.75 8.37
C LYS A 430 -3.81 1.74 8.31
N GLY A 431 -3.88 2.69 7.39
CA GLY A 431 -2.92 3.79 7.21
C GLY A 431 -2.67 4.12 5.74
N ALA A 432 -1.78 5.08 5.47
CA ALA A 432 -1.35 5.36 4.10
C ALA A 432 -0.81 4.06 3.47
N ARG A 433 -1.41 3.65 2.33
CA ARG A 433 -1.16 2.33 1.73
C ARG A 433 -1.52 1.19 2.69
N THR A 434 -2.80 1.07 3.03
CA THR A 434 -3.31 -0.01 3.89
C THR A 434 -2.81 -1.37 3.41
N VAL A 435 -2.35 -2.20 4.35
CA VAL A 435 -1.86 -3.55 4.11
C VAL A 435 -2.94 -4.54 4.57
N ILE A 436 -3.33 -5.45 3.69
CA ILE A 436 -4.23 -6.57 4.01
C ILE A 436 -3.38 -7.84 3.98
N ALA A 437 -3.31 -8.55 5.09
CA ALA A 437 -2.57 -9.81 5.21
C ALA A 437 -3.53 -10.96 5.47
N LEU A 438 -3.30 -12.08 4.78
CA LEU A 438 -4.06 -13.32 4.91
C LEU A 438 -3.30 -14.36 5.73
N PRO A 439 -3.99 -15.33 6.34
CA PRO A 439 -3.36 -16.39 7.13
C PRO A 439 -2.36 -17.24 6.35
N ASP A 440 -2.56 -17.40 5.03
CA ASP A 440 -1.71 -18.18 4.15
C ASP A 440 -0.40 -17.48 3.73
N GLY A 441 -0.15 -16.28 4.26
CA GLY A 441 1.05 -15.47 4.01
C GLY A 441 0.91 -14.50 2.84
N ARG A 442 -0.16 -14.55 2.04
CA ARG A 442 -0.44 -13.53 1.01
C ARG A 442 -0.70 -12.17 1.66
N ALA A 443 -0.23 -11.12 1.02
CA ALA A 443 -0.54 -9.75 1.43
C ALA A 443 -0.81 -8.85 0.24
N PHE A 444 -1.63 -7.82 0.47
CA PHE A 444 -2.06 -6.87 -0.54
C PHE A 444 -1.83 -5.45 -0.05
N ILE A 445 -1.35 -4.58 -0.92
CA ILE A 445 -1.20 -3.14 -0.66
C ILE A 445 -2.32 -2.41 -1.40
N ASN A 446 -3.06 -1.58 -0.68
CA ASN A 446 -4.11 -0.74 -1.25
C ASN A 446 -3.52 0.55 -1.84
N PRO A 447 -3.73 0.86 -3.14
CA PRO A 447 -3.26 2.10 -3.77
C PRO A 447 -4.16 3.31 -3.50
N THR A 448 -5.42 3.10 -3.12
CA THR A 448 -6.43 4.16 -3.02
C THR A 448 -6.42 4.88 -1.67
N GLY A 449 -6.98 6.07 -1.61
CA GLY A 449 -7.08 6.89 -0.42
C GLY A 449 -6.09 8.06 -0.37
N ASN A 450 -6.47 9.10 0.33
CA ASN A 450 -5.72 10.36 0.41
C ASN A 450 -5.78 10.97 1.82
N PRO A 451 -4.98 12.02 2.11
CA PRO A 451 -4.94 12.65 3.45
C PRO A 451 -6.27 13.24 3.94
N GLY A 452 -7.23 13.53 3.06
CA GLY A 452 -8.57 13.99 3.45
C GLY A 452 -9.34 12.99 4.32
N MET A 453 -8.92 11.71 4.32
CA MET A 453 -9.48 10.66 5.19
C MET A 453 -9.03 10.77 6.67
N ALA A 454 -8.17 11.73 7.02
CA ALA A 454 -7.67 11.89 8.38
C ALA A 454 -8.70 12.59 9.29
N SER A 455 -9.89 12.00 9.44
CA SER A 455 -10.97 12.49 10.30
C SER A 455 -11.69 11.34 11.01
N GLY A 456 -12.41 11.66 12.09
CA GLY A 456 -13.18 10.67 12.85
C GLY A 456 -14.31 10.04 12.01
N GLY A 457 -14.62 8.77 12.27
CA GLY A 457 -15.70 8.04 11.60
C GLY A 457 -15.30 7.27 10.35
N MET A 458 -14.12 7.56 9.76
CA MET A 458 -13.67 6.86 8.54
C MET A 458 -13.46 5.35 8.76
N GLY A 459 -12.94 4.96 9.94
CA GLY A 459 -12.82 3.55 10.32
C GLY A 459 -14.16 2.85 10.45
N ASP A 460 -15.15 3.54 11.05
CA ASP A 460 -16.49 2.99 11.25
C ASP A 460 -17.17 2.72 9.90
N VAL A 461 -16.99 3.61 8.91
CA VAL A 461 -17.45 3.40 7.53
C VAL A 461 -16.76 2.20 6.91
N LEU A 462 -15.43 2.07 7.03
CA LEU A 462 -14.69 0.92 6.51
C LEU A 462 -15.21 -0.40 7.09
N THR A 463 -15.45 -0.44 8.40
CA THR A 463 -15.99 -1.61 9.09
C THR A 463 -17.35 -2.00 8.54
N GLY A 464 -18.24 -1.02 8.34
CA GLY A 464 -19.56 -1.23 7.73
C GLY A 464 -19.46 -1.76 6.30
N MET A 465 -18.53 -1.24 5.49
CA MET A 465 -18.31 -1.69 4.12
C MET A 465 -17.82 -3.14 4.06
N ILE A 466 -16.78 -3.49 4.82
CA ILE A 466 -16.25 -4.87 4.86
C ILE A 466 -17.33 -5.84 5.34
N ALA A 467 -18.01 -5.51 6.44
CA ALA A 467 -19.05 -6.35 7.00
C ALA A 467 -20.28 -6.47 6.09
N GLY A 468 -20.62 -5.40 5.38
CA GLY A 468 -21.71 -5.38 4.40
C GLY A 468 -21.43 -6.29 3.21
N PHE A 469 -20.20 -6.30 2.66
CA PHE A 469 -19.81 -7.26 1.62
C PHE A 469 -19.75 -8.69 2.15
N LEU A 470 -19.25 -8.89 3.36
CA LEU A 470 -19.20 -10.21 4.00
C LEU A 470 -20.62 -10.79 4.18
N ALA A 471 -21.59 -9.98 4.61
CA ALA A 471 -22.98 -10.38 4.75
C ALA A 471 -23.63 -10.73 3.40
N GLN A 472 -23.21 -10.11 2.30
CA GLN A 472 -23.68 -10.42 0.94
C GLN A 472 -23.08 -11.72 0.38
N GLY A 473 -22.25 -12.46 1.14
CA GLY A 473 -21.69 -13.74 0.71
C GLY A 473 -20.31 -13.62 0.03
N PHE A 474 -19.68 -12.45 0.04
CA PHE A 474 -18.26 -12.36 -0.34
C PHE A 474 -17.41 -13.18 0.63
N SER A 475 -16.38 -13.85 0.13
CA SER A 475 -15.41 -14.48 1.02
C SER A 475 -14.76 -13.42 1.93
N PRO A 476 -14.23 -13.79 3.10
CA PRO A 476 -13.55 -12.84 3.99
C PRO A 476 -12.40 -12.10 3.29
N GLU A 477 -11.67 -12.77 2.39
CA GLU A 477 -10.64 -12.14 1.53
C GLU A 477 -11.28 -11.10 0.62
N ALA A 478 -12.27 -11.48 -0.18
CA ALA A 478 -12.93 -10.60 -1.15
C ALA A 478 -13.59 -9.37 -0.48
N ALA A 479 -14.26 -9.58 0.67
CA ALA A 479 -14.87 -8.51 1.44
C ALA A 479 -13.83 -7.49 1.96
N SER A 480 -12.68 -7.98 2.43
CA SER A 480 -11.59 -7.13 2.90
C SER A 480 -10.97 -6.31 1.75
N LEU A 481 -10.69 -6.96 0.61
CA LEU A 481 -10.11 -6.31 -0.57
C LEU A 481 -11.08 -5.26 -1.14
N ALA A 482 -12.34 -5.63 -1.38
CA ALA A 482 -13.36 -4.72 -1.90
C ALA A 482 -13.61 -3.55 -0.96
N GLY A 483 -13.82 -3.82 0.34
CA GLY A 483 -14.09 -2.78 1.33
C GLY A 483 -12.97 -1.75 1.43
N VAL A 484 -11.72 -2.20 1.53
CA VAL A 484 -10.55 -1.30 1.66
C VAL A 484 -10.33 -0.50 0.37
N TYR A 485 -10.41 -1.12 -0.80
CA TYR A 485 -10.19 -0.45 -2.07
C TYR A 485 -11.25 0.61 -2.35
N ILE A 486 -12.52 0.25 -2.23
CA ILE A 486 -13.65 1.16 -2.50
C ILE A 486 -13.68 2.30 -1.47
N HIS A 487 -13.40 2.03 -0.20
CA HIS A 487 -13.29 3.06 0.82
C HIS A 487 -12.27 4.13 0.45
N GLY A 488 -11.06 3.74 0.03
CA GLY A 488 -10.07 4.68 -0.45
C GLY A 488 -10.49 5.38 -1.76
N LEU A 489 -11.09 4.66 -2.70
CA LEU A 489 -11.57 5.20 -3.96
C LEU A 489 -12.65 6.27 -3.77
N CYS A 490 -13.60 6.07 -2.83
CA CYS A 490 -14.58 7.09 -2.45
C CYS A 490 -13.89 8.39 -2.00
N ALA A 491 -12.85 8.29 -1.19
CA ALA A 491 -12.09 9.46 -0.76
C ALA A 491 -11.37 10.15 -1.92
N ASP A 492 -10.82 9.38 -2.87
CA ASP A 492 -10.14 9.93 -4.04
C ASP A 492 -11.12 10.67 -4.97
N VAL A 493 -12.34 10.14 -5.14
CA VAL A 493 -13.43 10.80 -5.87
C VAL A 493 -13.84 12.08 -5.16
N LEU A 494 -14.11 12.01 -3.85
CA LEU A 494 -14.52 13.19 -3.06
C LEU A 494 -13.45 14.28 -3.04
N SER A 495 -12.17 13.90 -2.95
CA SER A 495 -11.07 14.86 -2.98
C SER A 495 -11.00 15.62 -4.30
N LYS A 496 -11.32 14.99 -5.43
CA LYS A 496 -11.41 15.65 -6.74
C LYS A 496 -12.63 16.57 -6.86
N GLN A 497 -13.75 16.20 -6.24
CA GLN A 497 -15.00 16.96 -6.30
C GLN A 497 -15.08 18.12 -5.30
N LYS A 498 -14.63 17.88 -4.05
CA LYS A 498 -14.78 18.80 -2.91
C LYS A 498 -13.46 19.38 -2.41
N GLY A 499 -12.31 18.92 -2.95
CA GLY A 499 -10.99 19.21 -2.39
C GLY A 499 -10.59 18.25 -1.26
N ALA A 500 -9.32 18.31 -0.84
CA ALA A 500 -8.75 17.40 0.16
C ALA A 500 -9.09 17.77 1.62
N PHE A 501 -9.84 18.85 1.85
CA PHE A 501 -10.14 19.35 3.19
C PHE A 501 -11.64 19.33 3.46
N GLY A 502 -12.03 18.74 4.59
CA GLY A 502 -13.35 18.95 5.20
C GLY A 502 -14.48 18.03 4.71
N PHE A 503 -14.25 17.04 3.84
CA PHE A 503 -15.26 16.00 3.65
C PHE A 503 -15.31 15.05 4.85
N LEU A 504 -16.51 14.63 5.22
CA LEU A 504 -16.79 13.89 6.44
C LEU A 504 -17.06 12.40 6.12
N ALA A 505 -17.04 11.56 7.17
CA ALA A 505 -17.39 10.14 7.06
C ALA A 505 -18.78 9.90 6.43
N ARG A 506 -19.78 10.75 6.72
CA ARG A 506 -21.08 10.68 6.05
C ARG A 506 -21.04 11.01 4.56
N ASP A 507 -20.14 11.88 4.10
CA ASP A 507 -19.95 12.12 2.67
C ASP A 507 -19.41 10.86 1.99
N MET A 508 -18.49 10.14 2.69
CA MET A 508 -18.00 8.83 2.23
C MET A 508 -19.15 7.85 2.05
N VAL A 509 -19.99 7.68 3.09
CA VAL A 509 -21.18 6.80 3.04
C VAL A 509 -22.08 7.13 1.84
N GLN A 510 -22.34 8.41 1.61
CA GLN A 510 -23.19 8.85 0.50
C GLN A 510 -22.57 8.59 -0.88
N SER A 511 -21.25 8.65 -1.00
CA SER A 511 -20.54 8.47 -2.26
C SER A 511 -20.38 7.02 -2.70
N ILE A 512 -20.57 6.03 -1.80
CA ILE A 512 -20.32 4.61 -2.08
C ILE A 512 -21.03 4.11 -3.36
N PRO A 513 -22.35 4.26 -3.53
CA PRO A 513 -23.04 3.68 -4.69
C PRO A 513 -22.57 4.28 -6.02
N GLU A 514 -22.41 5.60 -6.08
CA GLU A 514 -21.95 6.30 -7.28
C GLU A 514 -20.49 5.92 -7.61
N THR A 515 -19.63 5.86 -6.59
CA THR A 515 -18.22 5.46 -6.77
C THR A 515 -18.11 4.04 -7.33
N VAL A 516 -18.89 3.10 -6.82
CA VAL A 516 -18.90 1.72 -7.33
C VAL A 516 -19.38 1.71 -8.78
N PHE A 517 -20.47 2.39 -9.10
CA PHE A 517 -21.06 2.38 -10.43
C PHE A 517 -20.20 3.09 -11.48
N GLN A 518 -19.67 4.30 -11.18
CA GLN A 518 -18.98 5.12 -12.18
C GLN A 518 -17.48 4.86 -12.27
N HIS A 519 -16.86 4.40 -11.16
CA HIS A 519 -15.40 4.36 -11.06
C HIS A 519 -14.85 2.95 -10.86
N LEU A 520 -15.68 1.97 -10.51
CA LEU A 520 -15.23 0.59 -10.34
C LEU A 520 -15.79 -0.33 -11.42
N LEU A 521 -17.10 -0.41 -11.54
CA LEU A 521 -17.79 -1.26 -12.53
C LEU A 521 -17.96 -0.54 -13.85
#